data_bb4250847d97ef3e56a71213f9f9be27
#
_entry.id   bb4250847d97ef3e56a71213f9f9be27
#
_cell.length_a   1.000
_cell.length_b   1.000
_cell.length_c   1.000
_cell.angle_alpha   90.00
_cell.angle_beta   90.00
_cell.angle_gamma   90.00
#
_symmetry.space_group_name_H-M   'P 1'
#
loop_
_entity.id
_entity.type
_entity.pdbx_description
1 polymer ?
#
loop_
_entity_poly.entity_id
_entity_poly.type
_entity_poly.pdbx_seq_one_letter_code
_entity_poly.pdbx_strand_id
1 'polypeptide(L)'
;MSLPHPVTGAKFPSPVPPHTGWPDDPATSDTPVAHSRDDVVRLADTESLAELSARSTVCRACPRLVEWREQVAVGKRASFAGQPYWGRPVPGWGDDRPHILIIGLAPAANGGNRTGRIFTGDRSGDWLFASLHRVGLANQPTATHAGDGLRLDGVRMIAPVRCAPPENKPTPEERDTCSKWLDREVRLVLGSVRAVVALGSFAWTAALGTLGRNGLVVPRPRPKFGHGAEAELGHVTVLGCYHPSQQNTFTGKLTEEMTDDVFRRARDA
;
A
#
# COMPACT_ATOMS: atom_id res chain seq x y z
N MET A 1 19.03 -13.76 -14.75
CA MET A 1 18.39 -13.60 -16.08
C MET A 1 17.45 -12.40 -16.02
N SER A 2 17.50 -11.49 -17.00
CA SER A 2 16.58 -10.34 -17.08
C SER A 2 15.39 -10.67 -17.97
N LEU A 3 14.18 -10.27 -17.55
CA LEU A 3 12.92 -10.54 -18.23
C LEU A 3 12.23 -9.23 -18.64
N PRO A 4 11.40 -9.24 -19.70
CA PRO A 4 10.73 -8.04 -20.16
C PRO A 4 9.60 -7.61 -19.20
N HIS A 5 9.54 -6.31 -18.89
CA HIS A 5 8.44 -5.70 -18.15
C HIS A 5 7.16 -5.72 -19.02
N PRO A 6 6.02 -6.17 -18.50
CA PRO A 6 4.81 -6.39 -19.31
C PRO A 6 4.28 -5.15 -20.03
N VAL A 7 4.54 -3.96 -19.48
CA VAL A 7 4.04 -2.69 -20.05
C VAL A 7 5.09 -2.01 -20.92
N THR A 8 6.33 -1.86 -20.42
CA THR A 8 7.37 -1.07 -21.09
C THR A 8 8.26 -1.88 -22.04
N GLY A 9 8.29 -3.21 -21.90
CA GLY A 9 9.20 -4.08 -22.62
C GLY A 9 10.67 -4.02 -22.15
N ALA A 10 11.03 -3.08 -21.29
CA ALA A 10 12.37 -2.98 -20.72
C ALA A 10 12.71 -4.22 -19.90
N LYS A 11 13.98 -4.64 -19.93
CA LYS A 11 14.42 -5.88 -19.27
C LYS A 11 14.98 -5.62 -17.88
N PHE A 12 14.46 -6.35 -16.89
CA PHE A 12 14.90 -6.26 -15.49
C PHE A 12 15.23 -7.63 -14.91
N PRO A 13 16.21 -7.73 -13.99
CA PRO A 13 16.38 -8.91 -13.14
C PRO A 13 15.30 -8.96 -12.05
N SER A 14 15.29 -10.02 -11.24
CA SER A 14 14.38 -10.15 -10.08
C SER A 14 15.19 -10.62 -8.84
N PRO A 15 15.16 -9.91 -7.74
CA PRO A 15 14.54 -8.59 -7.52
C PRO A 15 15.10 -7.49 -8.42
N VAL A 16 14.31 -6.43 -8.65
CA VAL A 16 14.73 -5.28 -9.46
C VAL A 16 15.68 -4.39 -8.64
N PRO A 17 16.91 -4.12 -9.10
CA PRO A 17 17.79 -3.17 -8.43
C PRO A 17 17.20 -1.74 -8.48
N PRO A 18 17.48 -0.88 -7.48
CA PRO A 18 17.08 0.52 -7.52
C PRO A 18 17.71 1.23 -8.72
N HIS A 19 17.11 2.34 -9.17
CA HIS A 19 17.55 3.22 -10.27
C HIS A 19 17.78 2.56 -11.63
N THR A 20 17.16 1.41 -11.88
CA THR A 20 17.29 0.71 -13.18
C THR A 20 16.22 1.08 -14.21
N GLY A 21 15.36 2.07 -13.89
CA GLY A 21 14.30 2.54 -14.79
C GLY A 21 12.98 1.77 -14.68
N TRP A 22 12.76 1.04 -13.55
CA TRP A 22 11.44 0.50 -13.28
C TRP A 22 10.42 1.64 -13.16
N PRO A 23 9.22 1.51 -13.76
CA PRO A 23 8.21 2.56 -13.68
C PRO A 23 7.90 2.95 -12.24
N ASP A 24 7.86 4.25 -11.98
CA ASP A 24 7.56 4.84 -10.67
C ASP A 24 8.56 4.47 -9.54
N ASP A 25 9.76 3.96 -9.87
CA ASP A 25 10.80 3.73 -8.85
C ASP A 25 11.39 5.06 -8.37
N PRO A 26 11.12 5.48 -7.12
CA PRO A 26 11.63 6.74 -6.61
C PRO A 26 13.10 6.66 -6.14
N ALA A 27 13.69 5.46 -6.05
CA ALA A 27 15.04 5.27 -5.51
C ALA A 27 16.11 5.55 -6.53
N THR A 28 17.20 6.18 -6.06
CA THR A 28 18.45 6.40 -6.79
C THR A 28 19.56 5.50 -6.25
N SER A 29 20.75 5.51 -6.91
CA SER A 29 21.93 4.78 -6.43
C SER A 29 22.35 5.19 -5.02
N ASP A 30 22.12 6.45 -4.65
CA ASP A 30 22.58 7.06 -3.41
C ASP A 30 21.51 7.04 -2.31
N THR A 31 20.33 6.43 -2.58
CA THR A 31 19.26 6.33 -1.60
C THR A 31 19.73 5.48 -0.39
N PRO A 32 19.73 6.04 0.84
CA PRO A 32 20.23 5.34 2.01
C PRO A 32 19.32 4.17 2.39
N VAL A 33 19.93 3.04 2.74
CA VAL A 33 19.27 1.78 3.08
C VAL A 33 19.14 1.64 4.60
N ALA A 34 17.92 1.37 5.09
CA ALA A 34 17.67 1.02 6.48
C ALA A 34 17.94 -0.48 6.70
N HIS A 35 18.82 -0.84 7.63
CA HIS A 35 19.14 -2.22 8.01
C HIS A 35 18.60 -2.61 9.38
N SER A 36 18.15 -1.63 10.17
CA SER A 36 17.63 -1.82 11.52
C SER A 36 16.38 -0.96 11.77
N ARG A 37 15.69 -1.22 12.88
CA ARG A 37 14.60 -0.36 13.34
C ARG A 37 15.06 1.08 13.58
N ASP A 38 16.24 1.27 14.15
CA ASP A 38 16.78 2.60 14.43
C ASP A 38 17.10 3.35 13.13
N ASP A 39 17.60 2.64 12.11
CA ASP A 39 17.74 3.22 10.78
C ASP A 39 16.39 3.66 10.20
N VAL A 40 15.33 2.84 10.37
CA VAL A 40 13.98 3.21 9.90
C VAL A 40 13.50 4.48 10.60
N VAL A 41 13.69 4.59 11.93
CA VAL A 41 13.33 5.81 12.67
C VAL A 41 14.07 7.03 12.12
N ARG A 42 15.39 6.93 11.97
CA ARG A 42 16.25 8.01 11.48
C ARG A 42 15.94 8.39 10.03
N LEU A 43 15.76 7.41 9.14
CA LEU A 43 15.55 7.65 7.72
C LEU A 43 14.10 8.01 7.37
N ALA A 44 13.13 7.69 8.25
CA ALA A 44 11.76 8.19 8.11
C ALA A 44 11.63 9.68 8.48
N ASP A 45 12.60 10.24 9.19
CA ASP A 45 12.58 11.66 9.56
C ASP A 45 12.99 12.54 8.37
N THR A 46 12.00 12.90 7.55
CA THR A 46 12.11 13.77 6.37
C THR A 46 10.82 14.52 6.12
N GLU A 47 10.88 15.75 5.63
CA GLU A 47 9.72 16.54 5.21
C GLU A 47 9.34 16.33 3.74
N SER A 48 10.06 15.45 3.03
CA SER A 48 9.80 15.13 1.62
C SER A 48 9.12 13.77 1.47
N LEU A 49 7.92 13.77 0.88
CA LEU A 49 7.20 12.53 0.54
C LEU A 49 7.94 11.69 -0.50
N ALA A 50 8.57 12.33 -1.49
CA ALA A 50 9.39 11.66 -2.49
C ALA A 50 10.61 10.97 -1.86
N GLU A 51 11.30 11.66 -0.96
CA GLU A 51 12.46 11.11 -0.24
C GLU A 51 12.04 9.97 0.69
N LEU A 52 10.94 10.11 1.43
CA LEU A 52 10.36 9.05 2.25
C LEU A 52 10.04 7.80 1.41
N SER A 53 9.42 8.00 0.26
CA SER A 53 9.09 6.94 -0.68
C SER A 53 10.35 6.23 -1.17
N ALA A 54 11.36 6.99 -1.63
CA ALA A 54 12.64 6.44 -2.08
C ALA A 54 13.32 5.59 -1.00
N ARG A 55 13.52 6.14 0.20
CA ARG A 55 14.16 5.47 1.33
C ARG A 55 13.41 4.20 1.74
N SER A 56 12.09 4.25 1.74
CA SER A 56 11.28 3.09 2.11
C SER A 56 11.36 1.93 1.12
N THR A 57 11.55 2.20 -0.20
CA THR A 57 11.62 1.15 -1.23
C THR A 57 12.91 0.34 -1.20
N VAL A 58 13.94 0.83 -0.54
CA VAL A 58 15.24 0.13 -0.39
C VAL A 58 15.46 -0.43 1.02
N CYS A 59 14.46 -0.34 1.91
CA CYS A 59 14.53 -0.80 3.30
C CYS A 59 14.77 -2.31 3.40
N ARG A 60 15.68 -2.70 4.31
CA ARG A 60 16.07 -4.09 4.61
C ARG A 60 16.03 -4.40 6.12
N ALA A 61 15.30 -3.60 6.91
CA ALA A 61 15.30 -3.68 8.38
C ALA A 61 14.63 -4.94 8.98
N CYS A 62 13.86 -5.71 8.19
CA CYS A 62 13.17 -6.91 8.64
C CYS A 62 13.70 -8.14 7.88
N PRO A 63 14.70 -8.88 8.42
CA PRO A 63 15.38 -9.97 7.69
C PRO A 63 14.44 -11.03 7.14
N ARG A 64 13.43 -11.49 7.90
CA ARG A 64 12.44 -12.48 7.45
C ARG A 64 11.63 -11.99 6.25
N LEU A 65 11.22 -10.72 6.25
CA LEU A 65 10.47 -10.13 5.12
C LEU A 65 11.36 -9.93 3.89
N VAL A 66 12.61 -9.53 4.10
CA VAL A 66 13.60 -9.39 3.03
C VAL A 66 13.83 -10.73 2.35
N GLU A 67 14.14 -11.76 3.12
CA GLU A 67 14.34 -13.12 2.60
C GLU A 67 13.13 -13.61 1.83
N TRP A 68 11.95 -13.54 2.41
CA TRP A 68 10.72 -14.03 1.78
C TRP A 68 10.38 -13.31 0.46
N ARG A 69 10.35 -11.97 0.45
CA ARG A 69 10.01 -11.21 -0.75
C ARG A 69 10.98 -11.45 -1.90
N GLU A 70 12.29 -11.60 -1.60
CA GLU A 70 13.35 -11.87 -2.57
C GLU A 70 13.30 -13.32 -3.06
N GLN A 71 13.05 -14.30 -2.18
CA GLN A 71 12.80 -15.68 -2.57
C GLN A 71 11.60 -15.81 -3.53
N VAL A 72 10.49 -15.13 -3.22
CA VAL A 72 9.32 -15.08 -4.10
C VAL A 72 9.68 -14.44 -5.45
N ALA A 73 10.48 -13.38 -5.45
CA ALA A 73 10.88 -12.69 -6.69
C ALA A 73 11.79 -13.58 -7.59
N VAL A 74 12.58 -14.44 -6.99
CA VAL A 74 13.44 -15.41 -7.74
C VAL A 74 12.63 -16.64 -8.15
N GLY A 75 11.89 -17.25 -7.20
CA GLY A 75 11.16 -18.50 -7.42
C GLY A 75 9.92 -18.36 -8.28
N LYS A 76 9.28 -17.20 -8.24
CA LYS A 76 8.12 -16.80 -9.05
C LYS A 76 6.95 -17.81 -9.01
N ARG A 77 5.77 -17.36 -9.30
CA ARG A 77 4.64 -18.23 -9.62
C ARG A 77 4.70 -18.62 -11.10
N ALA A 78 4.39 -19.85 -11.44
CA ALA A 78 4.45 -20.36 -12.82
C ALA A 78 3.74 -19.47 -13.85
N SER A 79 2.56 -18.95 -13.50
CA SER A 79 1.77 -18.03 -14.35
C SER A 79 2.46 -16.69 -14.63
N PHE A 80 3.50 -16.33 -13.88
CA PHE A 80 4.25 -15.08 -14.00
C PHE A 80 5.75 -15.31 -14.21
N ALA A 81 6.16 -16.54 -14.57
CA ALA A 81 7.57 -16.90 -14.74
C ALA A 81 8.29 -16.06 -15.81
N GLY A 82 7.55 -15.58 -16.83
CA GLY A 82 8.06 -14.73 -17.91
C GLY A 82 8.18 -13.24 -17.58
N GLN A 83 7.89 -12.83 -16.34
CA GLN A 83 7.92 -11.41 -15.92
C GLN A 83 9.01 -11.16 -14.88
N PRO A 84 9.60 -9.94 -14.83
CA PRO A 84 10.41 -9.55 -13.70
C PRO A 84 9.54 -9.29 -12.49
N TYR A 85 10.10 -9.49 -11.29
CA TYR A 85 9.47 -9.14 -10.02
C TYR A 85 10.22 -7.98 -9.38
N TRP A 86 9.48 -6.99 -8.90
CA TRP A 86 9.99 -5.89 -8.11
C TRP A 86 10.82 -6.38 -6.91
N GLY A 87 10.25 -7.23 -6.04
CA GLY A 87 10.95 -7.92 -4.94
C GLY A 87 11.49 -7.00 -3.85
N ARG A 88 11.08 -5.73 -3.82
CA ARG A 88 11.46 -4.70 -2.84
C ARG A 88 10.24 -4.23 -2.03
N PRO A 89 10.40 -3.40 -0.98
CA PRO A 89 9.25 -2.77 -0.33
C PRO A 89 8.45 -1.93 -1.33
N VAL A 90 7.14 -1.96 -1.19
CA VAL A 90 6.22 -1.19 -2.06
C VAL A 90 5.89 0.13 -1.38
N PRO A 91 6.17 1.29 -1.99
CA PRO A 91 5.88 2.59 -1.41
C PRO A 91 4.39 2.88 -1.40
N GLY A 92 3.98 3.93 -0.69
CA GLY A 92 2.67 4.53 -0.91
C GLY A 92 2.59 5.13 -2.31
N TRP A 93 1.38 5.14 -2.87
CA TRP A 93 1.17 5.51 -4.27
C TRP A 93 -0.14 6.29 -4.45
N GLY A 94 -0.17 7.23 -5.39
CA GLY A 94 -1.29 8.09 -5.71
C GLY A 94 -0.96 9.57 -5.51
N ASP A 95 -1.97 10.37 -5.17
CA ASP A 95 -1.85 11.81 -5.01
C ASP A 95 -0.93 12.18 -3.81
N ASP A 96 -0.15 13.24 -3.97
CA ASP A 96 0.72 13.76 -2.90
C ASP A 96 -0.03 14.68 -1.92
N ARG A 97 -1.22 15.15 -2.30
CA ARG A 97 -2.16 15.91 -1.46
C ARG A 97 -3.54 15.26 -1.48
N PRO A 98 -3.66 14.01 -1.00
CA PRO A 98 -4.88 13.25 -1.13
C PRO A 98 -6.00 13.81 -0.25
N HIS A 99 -7.22 13.76 -0.75
CA HIS A 99 -8.44 13.93 0.04
C HIS A 99 -8.78 12.61 0.79
N ILE A 100 -8.52 11.48 0.13
CA ILE A 100 -8.79 10.14 0.65
C ILE A 100 -7.49 9.35 0.82
N LEU A 101 -7.29 8.77 2.00
CA LEU A 101 -6.21 7.83 2.26
C LEU A 101 -6.75 6.41 2.36
N ILE A 102 -6.30 5.49 1.51
CA ILE A 102 -6.68 4.07 1.57
C ILE A 102 -5.57 3.29 2.25
N ILE A 103 -5.91 2.60 3.35
CA ILE A 103 -4.97 1.80 4.13
C ILE A 103 -5.31 0.32 3.98
N GLY A 104 -4.34 -0.46 3.47
CA GLY A 104 -4.44 -1.92 3.37
C GLY A 104 -3.73 -2.65 4.50
N LEU A 105 -3.21 -3.85 4.21
CA LEU A 105 -2.39 -4.64 5.14
C LEU A 105 -0.92 -4.61 4.72
N ALA A 106 -0.63 -5.22 3.58
CA ALA A 106 0.70 -5.42 3.02
C ALA A 106 0.58 -5.79 1.53
N PRO A 107 1.65 -5.65 0.73
CA PRO A 107 1.67 -6.14 -0.65
C PRO A 107 1.48 -7.66 -0.71
N ALA A 108 0.68 -8.14 -1.67
CA ALA A 108 0.59 -9.56 -1.96
C ALA A 108 1.88 -10.06 -2.63
N ALA A 109 2.30 -11.29 -2.32
CA ALA A 109 3.53 -11.91 -2.83
C ALA A 109 3.62 -11.92 -4.38
N ASN A 110 2.51 -12.21 -5.06
CA ASN A 110 2.42 -12.23 -6.53
C ASN A 110 1.62 -11.03 -7.12
N GLY A 111 1.20 -10.09 -6.28
CA GLY A 111 0.61 -8.80 -6.62
C GLY A 111 1.65 -7.67 -6.49
N GLY A 112 1.53 -6.84 -5.46
CA GLY A 112 2.42 -5.69 -5.26
C GLY A 112 3.92 -6.04 -5.19
N ASN A 113 4.31 -7.18 -4.62
CA ASN A 113 5.70 -7.62 -4.61
C ASN A 113 6.23 -7.97 -6.01
N ARG A 114 5.35 -8.33 -6.95
CA ARG A 114 5.69 -8.54 -8.37
C ARG A 114 5.71 -7.23 -9.13
N THR A 115 4.71 -6.39 -8.96
CA THR A 115 4.43 -5.23 -9.82
C THR A 115 5.05 -3.92 -9.35
N GLY A 116 5.51 -3.84 -8.09
CA GLY A 116 6.05 -2.61 -7.49
C GLY A 116 4.98 -1.60 -7.06
N ARG A 117 3.67 -1.89 -7.23
CA ARG A 117 2.57 -1.02 -6.86
C ARG A 117 1.55 -1.77 -6.01
N ILE A 118 1.09 -1.15 -4.91
CA ILE A 118 0.14 -1.75 -3.99
C ILE A 118 -1.19 -2.05 -4.69
N PHE A 119 -1.90 -3.12 -4.30
CA PHE A 119 -3.16 -3.58 -4.91
C PHE A 119 -3.12 -3.75 -6.42
N THR A 120 -1.96 -4.05 -7.01
CA THR A 120 -1.80 -4.14 -8.45
C THR A 120 -1.42 -5.54 -8.90
N GLY A 121 -2.10 -6.03 -9.94
CA GLY A 121 -1.84 -7.33 -10.55
C GLY A 121 -2.32 -8.53 -9.74
N ASP A 122 -3.33 -8.36 -8.90
CA ASP A 122 -4.03 -9.41 -8.18
C ASP A 122 -5.54 -9.14 -8.09
N ARG A 123 -6.30 -10.15 -7.68
CA ARG A 123 -7.77 -10.08 -7.61
C ARG A 123 -8.31 -9.00 -6.67
N SER A 124 -7.60 -8.69 -5.60
CA SER A 124 -8.01 -7.63 -4.67
C SER A 124 -7.89 -6.27 -5.33
N GLY A 125 -6.86 -6.08 -6.15
CA GLY A 125 -6.67 -4.89 -6.95
C GLY A 125 -7.74 -4.75 -8.04
N ASP A 126 -8.04 -5.84 -8.77
CA ASP A 126 -9.10 -5.83 -9.80
C ASP A 126 -10.42 -5.32 -9.21
N TRP A 127 -10.82 -5.82 -8.04
CA TRP A 127 -12.02 -5.40 -7.35
C TRP A 127 -11.98 -3.94 -6.90
N LEU A 128 -10.88 -3.56 -6.26
CA LEU A 128 -10.71 -2.23 -5.69
C LEU A 128 -10.71 -1.14 -6.76
N PHE A 129 -9.92 -1.31 -7.83
CA PHE A 129 -9.82 -0.30 -8.88
C PHE A 129 -11.08 -0.22 -9.76
N ALA A 130 -11.80 -1.33 -9.96
CA ALA A 130 -13.10 -1.30 -10.61
C ALA A 130 -14.09 -0.42 -9.81
N SER A 131 -14.11 -0.55 -8.47
CA SER A 131 -14.92 0.31 -7.60
C SER A 131 -14.49 1.77 -7.66
N LEU A 132 -13.19 2.06 -7.50
CA LEU A 132 -12.67 3.43 -7.56
C LEU A 132 -12.99 4.11 -8.90
N HIS A 133 -12.94 3.35 -10.01
CA HIS A 133 -13.30 3.87 -11.32
C HIS A 133 -14.80 4.18 -11.40
N ARG A 134 -15.68 3.29 -10.91
CA ARG A 134 -17.15 3.54 -10.90
C ARG A 134 -17.54 4.77 -10.11
N VAL A 135 -16.80 5.08 -9.04
CA VAL A 135 -17.06 6.26 -8.21
C VAL A 135 -16.26 7.51 -8.62
N GLY A 136 -15.50 7.45 -9.71
CA GLY A 136 -14.79 8.60 -10.28
C GLY A 136 -13.46 8.94 -9.60
N LEU A 137 -12.88 8.00 -8.83
CA LEU A 137 -11.61 8.19 -8.10
C LEU A 137 -10.39 7.56 -8.81
N ALA A 138 -10.60 6.89 -9.94
CA ALA A 138 -9.55 6.34 -10.79
C ALA A 138 -9.90 6.52 -12.28
N ASN A 139 -8.89 6.76 -13.13
CA ASN A 139 -9.08 6.99 -14.57
C ASN A 139 -9.41 5.70 -15.36
N GLN A 140 -9.14 4.53 -14.80
CA GLN A 140 -9.39 3.22 -15.42
C GLN A 140 -9.75 2.16 -14.36
N PRO A 141 -10.53 1.11 -14.74
CA PRO A 141 -10.97 0.08 -13.78
C PRO A 141 -9.93 -1.01 -13.52
N THR A 142 -8.79 -0.98 -14.18
CA THR A 142 -7.77 -2.05 -14.13
C THR A 142 -6.45 -1.56 -13.57
N ALA A 143 -5.76 -2.44 -12.83
CA ALA A 143 -4.43 -2.20 -12.28
C ALA A 143 -3.56 -3.44 -12.52
N THR A 144 -2.83 -3.46 -13.62
CA THR A 144 -2.10 -4.66 -14.07
C THR A 144 -0.65 -4.65 -13.62
N HIS A 145 0.01 -3.49 -13.69
CA HIS A 145 1.44 -3.34 -13.39
C HIS A 145 1.79 -1.86 -13.14
N ALA A 146 2.93 -1.57 -12.48
CA ALA A 146 3.48 -0.22 -12.50
C ALA A 146 3.70 0.25 -13.95
N GLY A 147 3.40 1.53 -14.24
CA GLY A 147 3.52 2.10 -15.59
C GLY A 147 2.35 1.81 -16.55
N ASP A 148 1.25 1.19 -16.10
CA ASP A 148 0.07 0.86 -16.92
C ASP A 148 -0.86 2.05 -17.24
N GLY A 149 -0.49 3.26 -16.84
CA GLY A 149 -1.28 4.48 -17.08
C GLY A 149 -2.38 4.74 -16.06
N LEU A 150 -2.55 3.86 -15.05
CA LEU A 150 -3.50 4.10 -13.97
C LEU A 150 -3.11 5.35 -13.17
N ARG A 151 -4.08 6.21 -12.92
CA ARG A 151 -3.98 7.40 -12.06
C ARG A 151 -5.15 7.44 -11.09
N LEU A 152 -4.89 7.95 -9.90
CA LEU A 152 -5.89 8.21 -8.87
C LEU A 152 -6.14 9.72 -8.80
N ASP A 153 -7.37 10.10 -8.49
CA ASP A 153 -7.79 11.48 -8.31
C ASP A 153 -8.11 11.74 -6.83
N GLY A 154 -7.29 12.58 -6.18
CA GLY A 154 -7.42 12.90 -4.76
C GLY A 154 -7.24 11.72 -3.80
N VAL A 155 -6.68 10.61 -4.25
CA VAL A 155 -6.53 9.36 -3.47
C VAL A 155 -5.07 8.96 -3.36
N ARG A 156 -4.65 8.54 -2.16
CA ARG A 156 -3.37 7.87 -1.92
C ARG A 156 -3.59 6.53 -1.24
N MET A 157 -2.84 5.52 -1.68
CA MET A 157 -2.86 4.17 -1.11
C MET A 157 -1.57 3.88 -0.37
N ILE A 158 -1.67 3.34 0.83
CA ILE A 158 -0.53 2.95 1.65
C ILE A 158 -0.77 1.60 2.35
N ALA A 159 0.32 0.94 2.74
CA ALA A 159 0.28 -0.26 3.54
C ALA A 159 1.08 -0.08 4.84
N PRO A 160 0.55 -0.50 5.99
CA PRO A 160 1.27 -0.51 7.26
C PRO A 160 2.55 -1.34 7.24
N VAL A 161 2.57 -2.39 6.42
CA VAL A 161 3.77 -3.19 6.15
C VAL A 161 4.05 -3.14 4.64
N ARG A 162 5.24 -2.66 4.27
CA ARG A 162 5.59 -2.39 2.86
C ARG A 162 6.21 -3.58 2.11
N CYS A 163 6.50 -4.65 2.80
CA CYS A 163 7.00 -5.91 2.23
C CYS A 163 5.90 -6.97 2.25
N ALA A 164 5.84 -7.83 1.24
CA ALA A 164 4.99 -9.01 1.27
C ALA A 164 5.42 -9.94 2.42
N PRO A 165 4.55 -10.25 3.39
CA PRO A 165 4.89 -11.19 4.45
C PRO A 165 4.50 -12.61 4.06
N PRO A 166 5.17 -13.65 4.60
CA PRO A 166 4.71 -15.03 4.49
C PRO A 166 3.25 -15.16 4.95
N GLU A 167 2.42 -15.88 4.18
CA GLU A 167 1.00 -16.11 4.47
C GLU A 167 0.17 -14.83 4.71
N ASN A 168 0.62 -13.68 4.25
CA ASN A 168 0.04 -12.36 4.54
C ASN A 168 -0.02 -12.03 6.05
N LYS A 169 0.91 -12.59 6.85
CA LYS A 169 0.96 -12.42 8.31
C LYS A 169 2.29 -11.78 8.75
N PRO A 170 2.36 -10.46 8.85
CA PRO A 170 3.51 -9.79 9.46
C PRO A 170 3.55 -10.03 10.97
N THR A 171 4.75 -10.15 11.55
CA THR A 171 4.92 -10.21 13.00
C THR A 171 4.66 -8.86 13.67
N PRO A 172 4.43 -8.81 15.00
CA PRO A 172 4.33 -7.56 15.73
C PRO A 172 5.56 -6.65 15.55
N GLU A 173 6.76 -7.20 15.62
CA GLU A 173 8.01 -6.43 15.45
C GLU A 173 8.14 -5.84 14.03
N GLU A 174 7.75 -6.60 13.01
CA GLU A 174 7.75 -6.13 11.62
C GLU A 174 6.75 -4.97 11.41
N ARG A 175 5.56 -5.08 12.02
CA ARG A 175 4.57 -3.99 12.01
C ARG A 175 5.09 -2.74 12.72
N ASP A 176 5.67 -2.92 13.92
CA ASP A 176 6.16 -1.81 14.73
C ASP A 176 7.36 -1.11 14.08
N THR A 177 8.25 -1.88 13.44
CA THR A 177 9.37 -1.33 12.66
C THR A 177 8.84 -0.55 11.44
N CYS A 178 7.96 -1.17 10.64
CA CYS A 178 7.44 -0.56 9.42
C CYS A 178 6.49 0.62 9.70
N SER A 179 5.86 0.66 10.88
CA SER A 179 4.94 1.74 11.27
C SER A 179 5.57 3.13 11.25
N LYS A 180 6.90 3.24 11.36
CA LYS A 180 7.60 4.53 11.30
C LYS A 180 7.53 5.17 9.91
N TRP A 181 7.62 4.35 8.86
CA TRP A 181 7.36 4.81 7.49
C TRP A 181 5.90 5.26 7.33
N LEU A 182 4.95 4.47 7.86
CA LEU A 182 3.52 4.80 7.81
C LEU A 182 3.22 6.11 8.54
N ASP A 183 3.70 6.25 9.77
CA ASP A 183 3.43 7.41 10.61
C ASP A 183 3.92 8.71 9.96
N ARG A 184 5.12 8.65 9.36
CA ARG A 184 5.67 9.81 8.65
C ARG A 184 4.91 10.12 7.37
N GLU A 185 4.57 9.10 6.58
CA GLU A 185 3.78 9.33 5.35
C GLU A 185 2.42 9.94 5.67
N VAL A 186 1.71 9.40 6.68
CA VAL A 186 0.44 9.99 7.14
C VAL A 186 0.65 11.43 7.60
N ARG A 187 1.68 11.73 8.38
CA ARG A 187 1.99 13.09 8.82
C ARG A 187 2.15 14.08 7.67
N LEU A 188 2.86 13.65 6.62
CA LEU A 188 3.15 14.51 5.46
C LEU A 188 1.90 14.86 4.64
N VAL A 189 0.90 13.96 4.60
CA VAL A 189 -0.31 14.16 3.79
C VAL A 189 -1.55 14.55 4.63
N LEU A 190 -1.50 14.45 5.96
CA LEU A 190 -2.66 14.59 6.86
C LEU A 190 -3.40 15.91 6.69
N GLY A 191 -2.71 16.98 6.36
CA GLY A 191 -3.33 18.32 6.19
C GLY A 191 -4.38 18.38 5.08
N SER A 192 -4.26 17.55 4.04
CA SER A 192 -5.22 17.47 2.93
C SER A 192 -6.27 16.37 3.12
N VAL A 193 -6.00 15.35 3.97
CA VAL A 193 -6.88 14.19 4.16
C VAL A 193 -8.16 14.58 4.89
N ARG A 194 -9.30 14.12 4.38
CA ARG A 194 -10.63 14.23 5.01
C ARG A 194 -11.20 12.86 5.33
N ALA A 195 -10.92 11.85 4.51
CA ALA A 195 -11.37 10.49 4.74
C ALA A 195 -10.21 9.49 4.75
N VAL A 196 -10.32 8.46 5.60
CA VAL A 196 -9.43 7.29 5.61
C VAL A 196 -10.27 6.03 5.43
N VAL A 197 -10.08 5.31 4.34
CA VAL A 197 -10.73 4.01 4.11
C VAL A 197 -9.78 2.89 4.56
N ALA A 198 -10.19 2.15 5.59
CA ALA A 198 -9.43 1.03 6.15
C ALA A 198 -9.94 -0.32 5.60
N LEU A 199 -9.12 -0.99 4.79
CA LEU A 199 -9.47 -2.27 4.16
C LEU A 199 -9.17 -3.44 5.10
N GLY A 200 -10.15 -3.79 5.95
CA GLY A 200 -10.07 -4.87 6.93
C GLY A 200 -9.67 -4.42 8.33
N SER A 201 -9.85 -5.32 9.31
CA SER A 201 -9.64 -5.01 10.74
C SER A 201 -8.20 -4.63 11.10
N PHE A 202 -7.23 -5.21 10.39
CA PHE A 202 -5.82 -4.86 10.57
C PHE A 202 -5.56 -3.42 10.14
N ALA A 203 -6.06 -3.04 8.95
CA ALA A 203 -5.95 -1.67 8.43
C ALA A 203 -6.67 -0.65 9.33
N TRP A 204 -7.84 -1.00 9.85
CA TRP A 204 -8.58 -0.19 10.81
C TRP A 204 -7.77 0.12 12.06
N THR A 205 -7.16 -0.93 12.64
CA THR A 205 -6.31 -0.79 13.82
C THR A 205 -5.09 0.07 13.53
N ALA A 206 -4.46 -0.12 12.37
CA ALA A 206 -3.31 0.66 11.94
C ALA A 206 -3.69 2.13 11.67
N ALA A 207 -4.83 2.39 11.01
CA ALA A 207 -5.35 3.73 10.73
C ALA A 207 -5.58 4.53 12.02
N LEU A 208 -6.38 3.98 12.95
CA LEU A 208 -6.62 4.62 14.24
C LEU A 208 -5.31 4.84 15.03
N GLY A 209 -4.37 3.89 14.95
CA GLY A 209 -3.08 4.00 15.62
C GLY A 209 -2.20 5.11 15.04
N THR A 210 -2.04 5.17 13.73
CA THR A 210 -1.20 6.19 13.08
C THR A 210 -1.80 7.59 13.17
N LEU A 211 -3.13 7.73 13.03
CA LEU A 211 -3.82 9.01 13.20
C LEU A 211 -3.66 9.53 14.64
N GLY A 212 -3.78 8.64 15.64
CA GLY A 212 -3.55 9.00 17.05
C GLY A 212 -2.11 9.44 17.31
N ARG A 213 -1.10 8.75 16.75
CA ARG A 213 0.31 9.17 16.87
C ARG A 213 0.62 10.48 16.13
N ASN A 214 -0.21 10.83 15.17
CA ASN A 214 -0.14 12.11 14.45
C ASN A 214 -1.04 13.21 15.05
N GLY A 215 -1.50 13.02 16.30
CA GLY A 215 -2.15 14.07 17.10
C GLY A 215 -3.67 14.12 17.03
N LEU A 216 -4.32 13.22 16.27
CA LEU A 216 -5.79 13.16 16.28
C LEU A 216 -6.31 12.40 17.52
N VAL A 217 -7.41 12.83 18.09
CA VAL A 217 -8.02 12.20 19.26
C VAL A 217 -8.82 10.97 18.82
N VAL A 218 -8.33 9.79 19.22
CA VAL A 218 -9.05 8.53 18.99
C VAL A 218 -10.09 8.33 20.08
N PRO A 219 -11.38 8.14 19.75
CA PRO A 219 -12.45 7.95 20.74
C PRO A 219 -12.18 6.78 21.70
N ARG A 220 -12.69 6.90 22.93
CA ARG A 220 -12.67 5.82 23.93
C ARG A 220 -14.10 5.52 24.39
N PRO A 221 -14.57 4.25 24.36
CA PRO A 221 -13.83 3.05 23.93
C PRO A 221 -13.44 3.14 22.45
N ARG A 222 -12.33 2.47 22.09
CA ARG A 222 -11.83 2.47 20.71
C ARG A 222 -12.89 1.95 19.74
N PRO A 223 -13.19 2.68 18.62
CA PRO A 223 -14.18 2.24 17.65
C PRO A 223 -13.90 0.84 17.11
N LYS A 224 -14.94 -0.01 17.08
CA LYS A 224 -14.84 -1.38 16.57
C LYS A 224 -14.88 -1.39 15.04
N PHE A 225 -14.09 -2.27 14.44
CA PHE A 225 -14.14 -2.50 13.00
C PHE A 225 -15.44 -3.17 12.58
N GLY A 226 -16.02 -2.70 11.49
CA GLY A 226 -17.10 -3.30 10.74
C GLY A 226 -17.11 -2.76 9.31
N HIS A 227 -17.75 -3.44 8.37
CA HIS A 227 -18.00 -2.84 7.07
C HIS A 227 -18.99 -1.69 7.24
N GLY A 228 -18.69 -0.53 6.65
CA GLY A 228 -19.47 0.69 6.82
C GLY A 228 -19.34 1.36 8.18
N ALA A 229 -18.55 0.77 9.12
CA ALA A 229 -18.25 1.42 10.39
C ALA A 229 -17.54 2.76 10.17
N GLU A 230 -17.88 3.75 11.00
CA GLU A 230 -17.37 5.10 10.90
C GLU A 230 -16.82 5.58 12.25
N ALA A 231 -15.76 6.37 12.19
CA ALA A 231 -15.18 7.02 13.36
C ALA A 231 -14.68 8.41 13.00
N GLU A 232 -15.19 9.41 13.69
CA GLU A 232 -14.78 10.80 13.55
C GLU A 232 -13.54 11.10 14.41
N LEU A 233 -12.46 11.55 13.77
CA LEU A 233 -11.21 11.95 14.43
C LEU A 233 -10.87 13.41 14.04
N GLY A 234 -11.55 14.37 14.67
CA GLY A 234 -11.40 15.78 14.32
C GLY A 234 -11.90 16.09 12.92
N HIS A 235 -10.99 16.44 12.00
CA HIS A 235 -11.32 16.74 10.60
C HIS A 235 -11.24 15.53 9.66
N VAL A 236 -11.01 14.34 10.21
CA VAL A 236 -10.83 13.09 9.42
C VAL A 236 -11.90 12.08 9.82
N THR A 237 -12.65 11.60 8.82
CA THR A 237 -13.57 10.47 8.96
C THR A 237 -12.87 9.16 8.58
N VAL A 238 -12.85 8.18 9.48
CA VAL A 238 -12.31 6.85 9.21
C VAL A 238 -13.45 5.89 8.88
N LEU A 239 -13.41 5.29 7.71
CA LEU A 239 -14.42 4.36 7.18
C LEU A 239 -13.87 2.94 7.12
N GLY A 240 -14.59 1.97 7.68
CA GLY A 240 -14.27 0.55 7.61
C GLY A 240 -14.83 -0.10 6.36
N CYS A 241 -13.99 -0.76 5.57
CA CYS A 241 -14.42 -1.60 4.46
C CYS A 241 -13.90 -3.03 4.65
N TYR A 242 -14.71 -4.06 4.38
CA TYR A 242 -14.18 -5.41 4.31
C TYR A 242 -13.08 -5.48 3.25
N HIS A 243 -12.00 -6.22 3.55
CA HIS A 243 -10.91 -6.38 2.61
C HIS A 243 -11.40 -7.06 1.32
N PRO A 244 -11.07 -6.56 0.11
CA PRO A 244 -11.50 -7.15 -1.17
C PRO A 244 -10.73 -8.44 -1.51
N SER A 245 -10.59 -9.33 -0.52
CA SER A 245 -10.00 -10.65 -0.71
C SER A 245 -10.95 -11.58 -1.45
N GLN A 246 -10.40 -12.57 -2.15
CA GLN A 246 -11.20 -13.60 -2.82
C GLN A 246 -12.21 -14.26 -1.86
N GLN A 247 -11.83 -14.49 -0.61
CA GLN A 247 -12.73 -15.05 0.40
C GLN A 247 -13.98 -14.18 0.61
N ASN A 248 -13.83 -12.86 0.69
CA ASN A 248 -14.97 -11.97 0.92
C ASN A 248 -15.78 -11.71 -0.35
N THR A 249 -15.14 -11.62 -1.50
CA THR A 249 -15.82 -11.31 -2.78
C THR A 249 -16.53 -12.53 -3.36
N PHE A 250 -15.92 -13.73 -3.32
CA PHE A 250 -16.54 -14.95 -3.86
C PHE A 250 -17.67 -15.50 -2.99
N THR A 251 -17.66 -15.20 -1.68
CA THR A 251 -18.74 -15.61 -0.77
C THR A 251 -19.89 -14.61 -0.71
N GLY A 252 -19.78 -13.48 -1.44
CA GLY A 252 -20.78 -12.40 -1.38
C GLY A 252 -20.77 -11.61 -0.07
N LYS A 253 -19.80 -11.85 0.83
CA LYS A 253 -19.63 -11.06 2.06
C LYS A 253 -19.29 -9.60 1.77
N LEU A 254 -18.60 -9.34 0.68
CA LEU A 254 -18.37 -8.01 0.13
C LEU A 254 -18.88 -7.97 -1.31
N THR A 255 -19.85 -7.09 -1.57
CA THR A 255 -20.38 -6.84 -2.91
C THR A 255 -19.80 -5.57 -3.51
N GLU A 256 -19.99 -5.39 -4.83
CA GLU A 256 -19.54 -4.18 -5.52
C GLU A 256 -20.22 -2.94 -4.95
N GLU A 257 -21.55 -2.98 -4.78
CA GLU A 257 -22.32 -1.87 -4.22
C GLU A 257 -21.87 -1.49 -2.80
N MET A 258 -21.59 -2.49 -1.95
CA MET A 258 -21.05 -2.24 -0.62
C MET A 258 -19.69 -1.50 -0.68
N THR A 259 -18.84 -1.89 -1.63
CA THR A 259 -17.52 -1.26 -1.82
C THR A 259 -17.68 0.17 -2.34
N ASP A 260 -18.52 0.35 -3.35
CA ASP A 260 -18.82 1.65 -3.98
C ASP A 260 -19.42 2.64 -2.98
N ASP A 261 -20.32 2.18 -2.08
CA ASP A 261 -20.92 3.01 -1.04
C ASP A 261 -19.86 3.59 -0.09
N VAL A 262 -18.92 2.76 0.40
CA VAL A 262 -17.83 3.25 1.26
C VAL A 262 -17.00 4.31 0.55
N PHE A 263 -16.68 4.14 -0.74
CA PHE A 263 -15.88 5.12 -1.48
C PHE A 263 -16.67 6.38 -1.85
N ARG A 264 -17.99 6.31 -2.10
CA ARG A 264 -18.82 7.50 -2.25
C ARG A 264 -18.83 8.33 -0.97
N ARG A 265 -19.05 7.68 0.19
CA ARG A 265 -18.99 8.35 1.51
C ARG A 265 -17.63 8.97 1.77
N ALA A 266 -16.54 8.28 1.43
CA ALA A 266 -15.18 8.81 1.57
C ALA A 266 -14.92 10.02 0.64
N ARG A 267 -15.50 10.03 -0.56
CA ARG A 267 -15.38 11.15 -1.51
C ARG A 267 -16.15 12.37 -1.04
N ASP A 268 -17.30 12.16 -0.44
CA ASP A 268 -18.24 13.21 -0.04
C ASP A 268 -17.94 13.77 1.38
N ALA A 269 -16.92 13.22 2.10
CA ALA A 269 -16.44 13.68 3.41
C ALA A 269 -15.52 14.92 3.23
#